data_051ff3ccf725fa3890bcae49d08817e3
#
_entry.id   051ff3ccf725fa3890bcae49d08817e3
#
_cell.length_a   1.000
_cell.length_b   1.000
_cell.length_c   1.000
_cell.angle_alpha   90.00
_cell.angle_beta   90.00
_cell.angle_gamma   90.00
#
_symmetry.space_group_name_H-M   'P 1'
#
loop_
_entity.id
_entity.type
_entity.pdbx_description
1 polymer ?
#
loop_
_entity_poly.entity_id
_entity_poly.type
_entity_poly.pdbx_seq_one_letter_code
_entity_poly.pdbx_strand_id
1 'polypeptide(L)'
;MIENALIRQVLSLPELIEQQYNDLEPKARKALTTPEIFGIQRIVLTGCGDSYAAALATKHAFEMLTNLPCEVVPAIELSRLYSRKQLGFAPCNPLVIAVSNSGSVVRVAEAIQAARKHGAFALGITGKRESLLGQSVDKIMDLNIPPFEAAPGT
;
A
#
# COMPACT_ATOMS: atom_id res chain seq x y z
N MET A 1 -36.85 -7.48 -1.38
CA MET A 1 -35.51 -6.89 -1.56
C MET A 1 -34.59 -8.03 -1.92
N ILE A 2 -33.88 -7.97 -3.06
CA ILE A 2 -32.93 -9.02 -3.43
C ILE A 2 -31.71 -8.84 -2.53
N GLU A 3 -31.59 -9.66 -1.50
CA GLU A 3 -30.43 -9.70 -0.64
C GLU A 3 -29.33 -10.54 -1.31
N ASN A 4 -28.22 -9.91 -1.67
CA ASN A 4 -27.07 -10.59 -2.24
C ASN A 4 -25.79 -10.27 -1.45
N ALA A 5 -24.72 -11.00 -1.72
CA ALA A 5 -23.43 -10.85 -1.03
C ALA A 5 -22.88 -9.41 -1.11
N LEU A 6 -23.01 -8.75 -2.25
CA LEU A 6 -22.54 -7.37 -2.44
C LEU A 6 -23.28 -6.39 -1.53
N ILE A 7 -24.60 -6.50 -1.40
CA ILE A 7 -25.40 -5.64 -0.52
C ILE A 7 -24.96 -5.84 0.94
N ARG A 8 -24.77 -7.09 1.38
CA ARG A 8 -24.27 -7.39 2.73
C ARG A 8 -22.90 -6.77 2.97
N GLN A 9 -21.98 -6.87 2.02
CA GLN A 9 -20.66 -6.24 2.10
C GLN A 9 -20.77 -4.72 2.24
N VAL A 10 -21.58 -4.07 1.39
CA VAL A 10 -21.78 -2.60 1.48
C VAL A 10 -22.36 -2.19 2.82
N LEU A 11 -23.33 -2.92 3.33
CA LEU A 11 -23.96 -2.60 4.62
C LEU A 11 -23.02 -2.85 5.82
N SER A 12 -22.04 -3.74 5.69
CA SER A 12 -21.04 -3.98 6.74
C SER A 12 -19.89 -2.96 6.78
N LEU A 13 -19.75 -2.09 5.77
CA LEU A 13 -18.63 -1.15 5.68
C LEU A 13 -18.47 -0.21 6.89
N PRO A 14 -19.54 0.37 7.47
CA PRO A 14 -19.38 1.26 8.62
C PRO A 14 -18.71 0.56 9.81
N GLU A 15 -19.17 -0.63 10.15
CA GLU A 15 -18.59 -1.43 11.22
C GLU A 15 -17.17 -1.89 10.90
N LEU A 16 -16.94 -2.33 9.66
CA LEU A 16 -15.61 -2.72 9.19
C LEU A 16 -14.60 -1.57 9.27
N ILE A 17 -15.00 -0.35 8.90
CA ILE A 17 -14.11 0.82 8.97
C ILE A 17 -13.71 1.10 10.42
N GLU A 18 -14.65 1.04 11.36
CA GLU A 18 -14.35 1.23 12.78
C GLU A 18 -13.41 0.16 13.32
N GLN A 19 -13.67 -1.11 13.00
CA GLN A 19 -12.80 -2.23 13.39
C GLN A 19 -11.40 -2.07 12.79
N GLN A 20 -11.30 -1.73 11.51
CA GLN A 20 -10.02 -1.54 10.83
C GLN A 20 -9.25 -0.34 11.36
N TYR A 21 -9.91 0.76 11.70
CA TYR A 21 -9.25 1.89 12.34
C TYR A 21 -8.59 1.48 13.65
N ASN A 22 -9.29 0.77 14.51
CA ASN A 22 -8.78 0.31 15.81
C ASN A 22 -7.62 -0.70 15.67
N ASP A 23 -7.61 -1.51 14.61
CA ASP A 23 -6.52 -2.45 14.31
C ASP A 23 -5.30 -1.76 13.69
N LEU A 24 -5.53 -0.86 12.73
CA LEU A 24 -4.47 -0.30 11.91
C LEU A 24 -3.77 0.91 12.55
N GLU A 25 -4.44 1.68 13.35
CA GLU A 25 -3.87 2.87 14.00
C GLU A 25 -2.60 2.53 14.82
N PRO A 26 -2.62 1.56 15.74
CA PRO A 26 -1.41 1.19 16.49
C PRO A 26 -0.33 0.53 15.60
N LYS A 27 -0.71 -0.16 14.53
CA LYS A 27 0.23 -0.74 13.56
C LYS A 27 0.91 0.37 12.75
N ALA A 28 0.16 1.36 12.28
CA ALA A 28 0.70 2.50 11.54
C ALA A 28 1.72 3.28 12.36
N ARG A 29 1.46 3.53 13.64
CA ARG A 29 2.42 4.19 14.55
C ARG A 29 3.72 3.44 14.72
N LYS A 30 3.73 2.13 14.52
CA LYS A 30 4.90 1.26 14.68
C LYS A 30 5.51 0.82 13.35
N ALA A 31 4.89 1.16 12.22
CA ALA A 31 5.33 0.71 10.91
C ALA A 31 6.74 1.19 10.57
N LEU A 32 7.06 2.41 10.97
CA LEU A 32 8.36 3.04 10.73
C LEU A 32 8.95 3.54 12.05
N THR A 33 10.25 3.42 12.19
CA THR A 33 11.01 4.00 13.30
C THR A 33 11.28 5.49 13.07
N THR A 34 11.55 6.22 14.13
CA THR A 34 11.87 7.65 14.03
C THR A 34 13.02 7.94 13.06
N PRO A 35 14.16 7.24 13.09
CA PRO A 35 15.23 7.46 12.10
C PRO A 35 14.79 7.19 10.65
N GLU A 36 13.96 6.17 10.42
CA GLU A 36 13.41 5.86 9.09
C GLU A 36 12.54 7.02 8.59
N ILE A 37 11.66 7.56 9.46
CA ILE A 37 10.80 8.71 9.12
C ILE A 37 11.61 9.93 8.73
N PHE A 38 12.64 10.27 9.48
CA PHE A 38 13.50 11.43 9.18
C PHE A 38 14.33 11.27 7.90
N GLY A 39 14.56 10.03 7.47
CA GLY A 39 15.24 9.75 6.20
C GLY A 39 14.36 9.86 4.97
N ILE A 40 13.03 9.95 5.12
CA ILE A 40 12.09 10.01 4.00
C ILE A 40 11.97 11.46 3.52
N GLN A 41 12.22 11.68 2.24
CA GLN A 41 12.04 13.00 1.61
C GLN A 41 10.99 12.99 0.50
N ARG A 42 10.45 11.83 0.18
CA ARG A 42 9.47 11.63 -0.88
C ARG A 42 8.68 10.36 -0.63
N ILE A 43 7.42 10.37 -1.04
CA ILE A 43 6.53 9.20 -0.93
C ILE A 43 6.10 8.79 -2.34
N VAL A 44 6.14 7.50 -2.62
CA VAL A 44 5.57 6.90 -3.83
C VAL A 44 4.55 5.85 -3.41
N LEU A 45 3.31 6.01 -3.83
CA LEU A 45 2.24 5.05 -3.59
C LEU A 45 2.05 4.20 -4.84
N THR A 46 1.86 2.90 -4.68
CA THR A 46 1.64 1.98 -5.80
C THR A 46 0.67 0.85 -5.47
N GLY A 47 0.06 0.31 -6.50
CA GLY A 47 -0.88 -0.80 -6.42
C GLY A 47 -1.40 -1.17 -7.80
N CYS A 48 -2.35 -2.10 -7.83
CA CYS A 48 -3.09 -2.48 -9.04
C CYS A 48 -4.60 -2.45 -8.76
N GLY A 49 -5.41 -2.13 -9.78
CA GLY A 49 -6.87 -2.08 -9.65
C GLY A 49 -7.34 -1.15 -8.53
N ASP A 50 -8.19 -1.65 -7.65
CA ASP A 50 -8.76 -0.88 -6.54
C ASP A 50 -7.70 -0.37 -5.56
N SER A 51 -6.61 -1.12 -5.37
CA SER A 51 -5.48 -0.67 -4.54
C SER A 51 -4.78 0.55 -5.14
N TYR A 52 -4.70 0.66 -6.45
CA TYR A 52 -4.20 1.85 -7.13
C TYR A 52 -5.18 3.03 -7.00
N ALA A 53 -6.48 2.78 -7.14
CA ALA A 53 -7.51 3.79 -6.93
C ALA A 53 -7.50 4.32 -5.48
N ALA A 54 -7.33 3.44 -4.49
CA ALA A 54 -7.17 3.84 -3.08
C ALA A 54 -5.92 4.71 -2.87
N ALA A 55 -4.80 4.37 -3.52
CA ALA A 55 -3.59 5.18 -3.47
C ALA A 55 -3.83 6.58 -4.06
N LEU A 56 -4.52 6.69 -5.19
CA LEU A 56 -4.90 7.98 -5.79
C LEU A 56 -5.76 8.83 -4.84
N ALA A 57 -6.73 8.21 -4.18
CA ALA A 57 -7.63 8.91 -3.25
C ALA A 57 -6.89 9.47 -2.02
N THR A 58 -5.78 8.83 -1.59
CA THR A 58 -5.03 9.22 -0.39
C THR A 58 -3.86 10.17 -0.66
N LYS A 59 -3.48 10.38 -1.91
CA LYS A 59 -2.32 11.21 -2.30
C LYS A 59 -2.31 12.57 -1.60
N HIS A 60 -3.41 13.33 -1.71
CA HIS A 60 -3.50 14.66 -1.12
C HIS A 60 -3.37 14.66 0.40
N ALA A 61 -3.91 13.65 1.07
CA ALA A 61 -3.76 13.50 2.52
C ALA A 61 -2.28 13.32 2.89
N PHE A 62 -1.54 12.49 2.15
CA PHE A 62 -0.10 12.33 2.38
C PHE A 62 0.65 13.65 2.19
N GLU A 63 0.41 14.38 1.10
CA GLU A 63 1.07 15.67 0.83
C GLU A 63 0.77 16.70 1.93
N MET A 64 -0.49 16.84 2.32
CA MET A 64 -0.92 17.81 3.33
C MET A 64 -0.38 17.49 4.74
N LEU A 65 -0.40 16.22 5.14
CA LEU A 65 -0.04 15.83 6.50
C LEU A 65 1.47 15.69 6.70
N THR A 66 2.21 15.32 5.65
CA THR A 66 3.65 15.09 5.75
C THR A 66 4.49 16.26 5.25
N ASN A 67 3.90 17.13 4.45
CA ASN A 67 4.61 18.17 3.69
C ASN A 67 5.72 17.61 2.77
N LEU A 68 5.57 16.34 2.35
CA LEU A 68 6.48 15.68 1.43
C LEU A 68 5.84 15.52 0.05
N PRO A 69 6.63 15.58 -1.04
CA PRO A 69 6.14 15.22 -2.36
C PRO A 69 5.60 13.79 -2.37
N CYS A 70 4.37 13.60 -2.82
CA CYS A 70 3.73 12.29 -2.96
C CYS A 70 3.31 12.04 -4.40
N GLU A 71 3.74 10.93 -4.94
CA GLU A 71 3.41 10.48 -6.29
C GLU A 71 2.68 9.14 -6.23
N VAL A 72 1.71 8.96 -7.14
CA VAL A 72 1.00 7.68 -7.26
C VAL A 72 1.31 7.09 -8.63
N VAL A 73 1.93 5.92 -8.63
CA VAL A 73 2.44 5.27 -9.83
C VAL A 73 1.83 3.88 -9.98
N PRO A 74 1.24 3.54 -11.13
CA PRO A 74 0.79 2.18 -11.39
C PRO A 74 1.96 1.19 -11.24
N ALA A 75 1.69 0.01 -10.67
CA ALA A 75 2.77 -0.97 -10.44
C ALA A 75 3.51 -1.37 -11.73
N ILE A 76 2.82 -1.42 -12.87
CA ILE A 76 3.45 -1.72 -14.16
C ILE A 76 4.46 -0.63 -14.56
N GLU A 77 4.12 0.63 -14.37
CA GLU A 77 4.98 1.75 -14.69
C GLU A 77 6.19 1.81 -13.75
N LEU A 78 5.96 1.69 -12.44
CA LEU A 78 7.02 1.64 -11.45
C LEU A 78 8.02 0.52 -11.71
N SER A 79 7.54 -0.67 -12.13
CA SER A 79 8.40 -1.82 -12.41
C SER A 79 9.21 -1.71 -13.69
N ARG A 80 8.73 -0.99 -14.70
CA ARG A 80 9.29 -1.01 -16.07
C ARG A 80 9.93 0.29 -16.52
N LEU A 81 9.44 1.42 -16.03
CA LEU A 81 9.81 2.73 -16.55
C LEU A 81 10.60 3.57 -15.54
N TYR A 82 10.44 3.30 -14.24
CA TYR A 82 11.11 4.07 -13.21
C TYR A 82 12.58 3.67 -13.07
N SER A 83 13.42 4.66 -13.12
CA SER A 83 14.85 4.56 -12.89
C SER A 83 15.23 5.13 -11.52
N ARG A 84 16.47 4.90 -11.10
CA ARG A 84 17.04 5.52 -9.89
C ARG A 84 16.90 7.05 -9.90
N LYS A 85 17.03 7.69 -11.06
CA LYS A 85 16.90 9.14 -11.21
C LYS A 85 15.50 9.64 -10.87
N GLN A 86 14.48 8.88 -11.23
CA GLN A 86 13.07 9.23 -10.96
C GLN A 86 12.69 8.92 -9.50
N LEU A 87 13.23 7.84 -8.93
CA LEU A 87 12.99 7.48 -7.53
C LEU A 87 13.75 8.36 -6.54
N GLY A 88 14.88 8.97 -6.96
CA GLY A 88 15.74 9.79 -6.12
C GLY A 88 17.05 9.10 -5.78
N PHE A 89 17.91 9.80 -5.04
CA PHE A 89 19.25 9.35 -4.66
C PHE A 89 19.37 9.22 -3.14
N ALA A 90 20.15 8.23 -2.69
CA ALA A 90 20.57 8.14 -1.31
C ALA A 90 21.31 9.44 -0.89
N PRO A 91 21.20 9.89 0.38
CA PRO A 91 20.52 9.25 1.50
C PRO A 91 19.01 9.51 1.56
N CYS A 92 18.47 10.26 0.63
CA CYS A 92 17.08 10.71 0.60
C CYS A 92 16.21 9.72 -0.19
N ASN A 93 16.18 8.51 0.27
CA ASN A 93 15.43 7.47 -0.41
C ASN A 93 13.92 7.72 -0.32
N PRO A 94 13.17 7.50 -1.40
CA PRO A 94 11.74 7.54 -1.32
C PRO A 94 11.23 6.39 -0.44
N LEU A 95 10.17 6.66 0.32
CA LEU A 95 9.33 5.61 0.86
C LEU A 95 8.38 5.16 -0.25
N VAL A 96 8.47 3.91 -0.66
CA VAL A 96 7.51 3.30 -1.58
C VAL A 96 6.50 2.49 -0.78
N ILE A 97 5.23 2.90 -0.79
CA ILE A 97 4.14 2.19 -0.13
C ILE A 97 3.37 1.40 -1.18
N ALA A 98 3.39 0.09 -1.08
CA ALA A 98 2.64 -0.80 -1.97
C ALA A 98 1.42 -1.36 -1.26
N VAL A 99 0.24 -1.24 -1.89
CA VAL A 99 -1.01 -1.77 -1.36
C VAL A 99 -1.45 -2.97 -2.20
N SER A 100 -1.69 -4.09 -1.55
CA SER A 100 -2.28 -5.28 -2.17
C SER A 100 -2.89 -6.18 -1.12
N ASN A 101 -4.21 -6.24 -1.03
CA ASN A 101 -4.89 -7.04 -0.02
C ASN A 101 -4.49 -8.52 -0.09
N SER A 102 -4.54 -9.15 -1.26
CA SER A 102 -4.11 -10.53 -1.45
C SER A 102 -2.59 -10.72 -1.35
N GLY A 103 -1.82 -9.66 -1.62
CA GLY A 103 -0.37 -9.69 -1.71
C GLY A 103 0.19 -10.57 -2.83
N SER A 104 -0.65 -11.22 -3.61
CA SER A 104 -0.27 -12.20 -4.64
C SER A 104 -0.06 -11.60 -6.02
N VAL A 105 -0.35 -10.32 -6.21
CA VAL A 105 -0.22 -9.64 -7.50
C VAL A 105 1.27 -9.49 -7.86
N VAL A 106 1.72 -10.33 -8.79
CA VAL A 106 3.13 -10.39 -9.23
C VAL A 106 3.66 -9.02 -9.64
N ARG A 107 2.86 -8.23 -10.33
CA ARG A 107 3.24 -6.90 -10.81
C ARG A 107 3.58 -5.92 -9.68
N VAL A 108 2.88 -6.02 -8.55
CA VAL A 108 3.17 -5.19 -7.37
C VAL A 108 4.49 -5.63 -6.72
N ALA A 109 4.73 -6.93 -6.61
CA ALA A 109 6.00 -7.44 -6.09
C ALA A 109 7.19 -7.04 -6.99
N GLU A 110 7.07 -7.16 -8.31
CA GLU A 110 8.08 -6.70 -9.27
C GLU A 110 8.37 -5.20 -9.13
N ALA A 111 7.33 -4.38 -8.96
CA ALA A 111 7.48 -2.94 -8.78
C ALA A 111 8.30 -2.62 -7.52
N ILE A 112 8.01 -3.29 -6.42
CA ILE A 112 8.76 -3.12 -5.17
C ILE A 112 10.20 -3.60 -5.30
N GLN A 113 10.43 -4.76 -5.91
CA GLN A 113 11.78 -5.27 -6.14
C GLN A 113 12.61 -4.31 -7.00
N ALA A 114 12.00 -3.74 -8.06
CA ALA A 114 12.65 -2.74 -8.90
C ALA A 114 12.98 -1.45 -8.11
N ALA A 115 12.03 -0.95 -7.33
CA ALA A 115 12.23 0.25 -6.51
C ALA A 115 13.34 0.05 -5.46
N ARG A 116 13.35 -1.08 -4.76
CA ARG A 116 14.39 -1.42 -3.77
C ARG A 116 15.78 -1.57 -4.41
N LYS A 117 15.84 -2.16 -5.60
CA LYS A 117 17.10 -2.24 -6.38
C LYS A 117 17.68 -0.86 -6.66
N HIS A 118 16.84 0.16 -6.75
CA HIS A 118 17.25 1.55 -6.93
C HIS A 118 17.44 2.32 -5.61
N GLY A 119 17.31 1.66 -4.47
CA GLY A 119 17.58 2.23 -3.16
C GLY A 119 16.36 2.79 -2.43
N ALA A 120 15.14 2.53 -2.91
CA ALA A 120 13.92 2.89 -2.19
C ALA A 120 13.73 2.04 -0.93
N PHE A 121 13.13 2.63 0.10
CA PHE A 121 12.67 1.91 1.27
C PHE A 121 11.20 1.51 1.07
N ALA A 122 10.87 0.25 1.25
CA ALA A 122 9.56 -0.29 0.87
C ALA A 122 8.71 -0.72 2.06
N LEU A 123 7.48 -0.20 2.12
CA LEU A 123 6.43 -0.62 3.05
C LEU A 123 5.30 -1.32 2.28
N GLY A 124 4.99 -2.54 2.64
CA GLY A 124 3.85 -3.28 2.11
C GLY A 124 2.65 -3.21 3.03
N ILE A 125 1.48 -2.92 2.47
CA ILE A 125 0.19 -3.01 3.15
C ILE A 125 -0.56 -4.19 2.52
N THR A 126 -0.74 -5.27 3.28
CA THR A 126 -1.30 -6.53 2.74
C THR A 126 -2.05 -7.32 3.81
N GLY A 127 -3.09 -8.05 3.39
CA GLY A 127 -3.81 -9.00 4.24
C GLY A 127 -3.09 -10.34 4.46
N LYS A 128 -1.94 -10.56 3.77
CA LYS A 128 -1.19 -11.82 3.85
C LYS A 128 0.31 -11.56 3.97
N ARG A 129 0.83 -11.63 5.17
CA ARG A 129 2.26 -11.40 5.47
C ARG A 129 3.20 -12.29 4.64
N GLU A 130 2.85 -13.56 4.45
CA GLU A 130 3.65 -14.56 3.71
C GLU A 130 3.47 -14.49 2.18
N SER A 131 2.80 -13.44 1.68
CA SER A 131 2.57 -13.25 0.26
C SER A 131 3.81 -12.80 -0.50
N LEU A 132 3.72 -12.77 -1.85
CA LEU A 132 4.78 -12.26 -2.70
C LEU A 132 5.16 -10.81 -2.35
N LEU A 133 4.16 -9.96 -2.09
CA LEU A 133 4.41 -8.59 -1.64
C LEU A 133 5.11 -8.58 -0.28
N GLY A 134 4.61 -9.36 0.69
CA GLY A 134 5.18 -9.41 2.03
C GLY A 134 6.66 -9.83 2.03
N GLN A 135 7.05 -10.75 1.15
CA GLN A 135 8.44 -11.17 0.97
C GLN A 135 9.32 -10.17 0.22
N SER A 136 8.71 -9.19 -0.46
CA SER A 136 9.44 -8.24 -1.31
C SER A 136 9.75 -6.90 -0.63
N VAL A 137 9.14 -6.60 0.53
CA VAL A 137 9.26 -5.31 1.22
C VAL A 137 10.24 -5.32 2.38
N ASP A 138 10.63 -4.14 2.86
CA ASP A 138 11.46 -3.98 4.05
C ASP A 138 10.61 -4.03 5.33
N LYS A 139 9.40 -3.50 5.26
CA LYS A 139 8.42 -3.48 6.36
C LYS A 139 7.03 -3.88 5.87
N ILE A 140 6.25 -4.46 6.77
CA ILE A 140 4.87 -4.89 6.48
C ILE A 140 3.94 -4.29 7.51
N MET A 141 2.85 -3.72 7.01
CA MET A 141 1.64 -3.44 7.79
C MET A 141 0.55 -4.43 7.35
N ASP A 142 0.26 -5.39 8.18
CA ASP A 142 -0.72 -6.42 7.88
C ASP A 142 -2.15 -5.96 8.19
N LEU A 143 -3.04 -6.25 7.26
CA LEU A 143 -4.47 -5.98 7.36
C LEU A 143 -5.18 -7.21 7.93
N ASN A 144 -5.96 -7.05 8.99
CA ASN A 144 -6.83 -8.09 9.53
C ASN A 144 -8.27 -7.92 9.00
N ILE A 145 -8.42 -7.96 7.68
CA ILE A 145 -9.73 -7.86 7.06
C ILE A 145 -10.44 -9.21 7.17
N PRO A 146 -11.64 -9.28 7.77
CA PRO A 146 -12.42 -10.51 7.80
C PRO A 146 -12.75 -10.96 6.38
N PRO A 147 -12.83 -12.28 6.13
CA PRO A 147 -13.20 -12.78 4.82
C PRO A 147 -14.63 -12.37 4.48
N PHE A 148 -14.80 -11.77 3.31
CA PHE A 148 -16.11 -11.51 2.76
C PHE A 148 -16.64 -12.74 2.02
N GLU A 149 -17.97 -12.90 2.04
CA GLU A 149 -18.64 -13.83 1.17
C GLU A 149 -18.36 -13.45 -0.30
N ALA A 150 -17.93 -14.42 -1.10
CA ALA A 150 -17.65 -14.16 -2.51
C ALA A 150 -18.94 -13.73 -3.23
N ALA A 151 -18.92 -12.58 -3.86
CA ALA A 151 -20.01 -12.17 -4.73
C ALA A 151 -19.96 -12.97 -6.02
N PRO A 152 -21.13 -13.37 -6.61
CA PRO A 152 -21.16 -14.05 -7.90
C PRO A 152 -20.44 -13.20 -8.97
N GLY A 153 -19.45 -13.78 -9.64
CA GLY A 153 -18.70 -13.14 -10.72
C GLY A 153 -17.48 -12.32 -10.29
N THR A 154 -17.02 -12.47 -9.05
CA THR A 154 -15.74 -11.88 -8.55
C THR A 154 -14.64 -12.94 -8.45
#